data_3d993bcddfae08f3d27cb4fd5ce6e6f7
#
_entry.id   3d993bcddfae08f3d27cb4fd5ce6e6f7
#
_cell.length_a   1.000
_cell.length_b   1.000
_cell.length_c   1.000
_cell.angle_alpha   90.00
_cell.angle_beta   90.00
_cell.angle_gamma   90.00
#
_symmetry.space_group_name_H-M   'P 1'
#
loop_
_entity.id
_entity.type
_entity.pdbx_description
1 polymer ?
#
loop_
_entity_poly.entity_id
_entity_poly.type
_entity_poly.pdbx_seq_one_letter_code
_entity_poly.pdbx_strand_id
1 'polypeptide(L)'
;WLFTVIALVLTLFVIGLIFARLYRRASAEQAFVRTGLGGQKVVMSGGAIVMPIFHETIPVNMNTLKLEVSRAAAESLITRDRMRVDVAVAFFLRVKPSAEGISTAAQTLGQRTLTPEDLRSLVEDKFVDALRATAARMSMQDLQDARENFVQGVQNTVAEDLSKNGLELESVSLTSFNQTARVHFNPDNAFDAEGLTLLTQETERRRRERNEVEQDVEVAIREKNRDALSRRLEIEQQEAFMTLEQQQRVKTRTAEQSASIAAIEAERRREAESARILAERKIEEAEIERQQIVRTRQVEAEREVAIREIEQQQATEIASQARAIAVAAKSEEQSQAEARASKALAEAVQAQQDV
;
A
#
# COMPACT_ATOMS: atom_id res chain seq x y z
N TRP A 1 -55.34 55.23 16.12
CA TRP A 1 -54.88 54.80 14.80
C TRP A 1 -53.36 54.46 14.80
N LEU A 2 -52.50 55.35 15.30
CA LEU A 2 -51.05 55.08 15.32
C LEU A 2 -50.71 53.84 16.18
N PHE A 3 -51.30 53.74 17.37
CA PHE A 3 -51.09 52.58 18.27
C PHE A 3 -51.59 51.27 17.63
N THR A 4 -52.69 51.29 16.90
CA THR A 4 -53.22 50.07 16.23
C THR A 4 -52.33 49.63 15.09
N VAL A 5 -51.77 50.58 14.32
CA VAL A 5 -50.82 50.26 13.25
C VAL A 5 -49.51 49.71 13.81
N ILE A 6 -48.99 50.34 14.89
CA ILE A 6 -47.75 49.83 15.57
C ILE A 6 -47.98 48.42 16.13
N ALA A 7 -49.14 48.18 16.79
CA ALA A 7 -49.45 46.88 17.33
C ALA A 7 -49.55 45.80 16.22
N LEU A 8 -50.17 46.15 15.07
CA LEU A 8 -50.25 45.27 13.91
C LEU A 8 -48.86 44.92 13.36
N VAL A 9 -48.02 45.92 13.19
CA VAL A 9 -46.64 45.72 12.69
C VAL A 9 -45.83 44.84 13.65
N LEU A 10 -45.93 45.13 14.97
CA LEU A 10 -45.24 44.32 15.99
C LEU A 10 -45.73 42.88 15.97
N THR A 11 -47.04 42.65 15.83
CA THR A 11 -47.62 41.31 15.74
C THR A 11 -47.12 40.54 14.50
N LEU A 12 -47.12 41.21 13.35
CA LEU A 12 -46.57 40.60 12.11
C LEU A 12 -45.07 40.29 12.25
N PHE A 13 -44.30 41.18 12.89
CA PHE A 13 -42.88 40.98 13.17
C PHE A 13 -42.65 39.74 14.08
N VAL A 14 -43.43 39.63 15.17
CA VAL A 14 -43.37 38.49 16.10
C VAL A 14 -43.73 37.19 15.36
N ILE A 15 -44.79 37.21 14.56
CA ILE A 15 -45.19 36.05 13.73
C ILE A 15 -44.04 35.70 12.78
N GLY A 16 -43.44 36.67 12.12
CA GLY A 16 -42.27 36.46 11.24
C GLY A 16 -41.10 35.82 11.96
N LEU A 17 -40.79 36.28 13.17
CA LEU A 17 -39.74 35.68 14.01
C LEU A 17 -40.06 34.24 14.40
N ILE A 18 -41.33 33.94 14.75
CA ILE A 18 -41.79 32.58 15.06
C ILE A 18 -41.58 31.68 13.84
N PHE A 19 -42.03 32.10 12.66
CA PHE A 19 -41.85 31.33 11.43
C PHE A 19 -40.37 31.13 11.08
N ALA A 20 -39.54 32.16 11.23
CA ALA A 20 -38.10 32.07 11.02
C ALA A 20 -37.44 31.05 11.98
N ARG A 21 -37.91 30.99 13.24
CA ARG A 21 -37.41 30.02 14.22
C ARG A 21 -37.90 28.58 13.98
N LEU A 22 -39.07 28.43 13.39
CA LEU A 22 -39.62 27.15 13.03
C LEU A 22 -39.07 26.58 11.72
N TYR A 23 -38.40 27.40 10.93
CA TYR A 23 -37.80 26.99 9.67
C TYR A 23 -36.44 26.33 9.88
N ARG A 24 -36.37 25.01 9.70
CA ARG A 24 -35.11 24.25 9.77
C ARG A 24 -34.59 23.99 8.37
N ARG A 25 -33.31 24.32 8.15
CA ARG A 25 -32.63 24.12 6.87
C ARG A 25 -31.79 22.83 6.90
N ALA A 26 -31.81 22.08 5.80
CA ALA A 26 -30.84 21.04 5.53
C ALA A 26 -29.56 21.69 5.01
N SER A 27 -28.42 21.07 5.31
CA SER A 27 -27.11 21.43 4.72
C SER A 27 -26.69 20.36 3.73
N ALA A 28 -25.60 20.61 2.99
CA ALA A 28 -25.01 19.63 2.12
C ALA A 28 -24.51 18.39 2.89
N GLU A 29 -24.09 18.58 4.14
CA GLU A 29 -23.56 17.53 5.00
C GLU A 29 -24.62 16.81 5.82
N GLN A 30 -25.80 17.44 6.01
CA GLN A 30 -26.82 16.94 6.91
C GLN A 30 -28.21 17.12 6.32
N ALA A 31 -28.83 16.00 5.97
CA ALA A 31 -30.25 15.91 5.70
C ALA A 31 -31.03 15.68 7.00
N PHE A 32 -32.33 15.85 6.99
CA PHE A 32 -33.20 15.44 8.10
C PHE A 32 -34.54 14.88 7.61
N VAL A 33 -35.05 13.98 8.40
CA VAL A 33 -36.39 13.43 8.22
C VAL A 33 -37.33 14.03 9.27
N ARG A 34 -38.37 14.69 8.81
CA ARG A 34 -39.44 15.21 9.68
C ARG A 34 -40.59 14.19 9.74
N THR A 35 -40.98 13.77 10.93
CA THR A 35 -42.10 12.91 11.20
C THR A 35 -43.14 13.63 12.03
N GLY A 36 -44.39 13.18 12.06
CA GLY A 36 -45.49 13.76 12.82
C GLY A 36 -46.65 14.19 11.95
N LEU A 37 -47.25 15.32 12.28
CA LEU A 37 -48.45 15.83 11.59
C LEU A 37 -48.16 16.05 10.09
N GLY A 38 -48.94 15.46 9.21
CA GLY A 38 -48.74 15.51 7.75
C GLY A 38 -47.84 14.42 7.22
N GLY A 39 -47.47 13.42 8.05
CA GLY A 39 -46.65 12.26 7.63
C GLY A 39 -45.15 12.53 7.60
N GLN A 40 -44.43 11.57 7.04
CA GLN A 40 -42.97 11.65 6.93
C GLN A 40 -42.57 12.48 5.72
N LYS A 41 -41.64 13.42 5.93
CA LYS A 41 -41.04 14.25 4.87
C LYS A 41 -39.52 14.24 4.99
N VAL A 42 -38.84 13.83 3.93
CA VAL A 42 -37.38 13.89 3.82
C VAL A 42 -36.98 15.25 3.25
N VAL A 43 -36.03 15.92 3.90
CA VAL A 43 -35.47 17.21 3.47
C VAL A 43 -33.99 17.02 3.21
N MET A 44 -33.63 16.97 1.92
CA MET A 44 -32.25 16.81 1.44
C MET A 44 -31.61 18.16 1.11
N SER A 45 -32.40 19.08 0.58
CA SER A 45 -31.99 20.42 0.19
C SER A 45 -33.08 21.41 0.55
N GLY A 46 -32.67 22.67 0.82
CA GLY A 46 -33.60 23.71 1.28
C GLY A 46 -33.99 23.56 2.74
N GLY A 47 -35.25 23.62 3.09
CA GLY A 47 -35.70 23.51 4.46
C GLY A 47 -37.19 23.16 4.57
N ALA A 48 -37.62 22.93 5.80
CA ALA A 48 -39.00 22.70 6.13
C ALA A 48 -39.38 23.40 7.45
N ILE A 49 -40.65 23.71 7.59
CA ILE A 49 -41.21 24.20 8.86
C ILE A 49 -41.37 22.99 9.79
N VAL A 50 -40.74 23.12 10.96
CA VAL A 50 -40.77 22.12 12.03
C VAL A 50 -41.45 22.72 13.24
N MET A 51 -42.61 22.20 13.62
CA MET A 51 -43.32 22.59 14.85
C MET A 51 -42.95 21.58 15.96
N PRO A 52 -42.17 21.98 16.97
CA PRO A 52 -41.61 21.04 17.97
C PRO A 52 -42.64 20.18 18.71
N ILE A 53 -43.86 20.64 18.81
CA ILE A 53 -44.94 19.89 19.49
C ILE A 53 -45.55 18.79 18.59
N PHE A 54 -45.57 19.02 17.27
CA PHE A 54 -46.23 18.17 16.32
C PHE A 54 -45.29 17.38 15.42
N HIS A 55 -44.02 17.81 15.35
CA HIS A 55 -43.00 17.23 14.48
C HIS A 55 -41.78 16.84 15.26
N GLU A 56 -41.28 15.66 14.98
CA GLU A 56 -39.97 15.21 15.35
C GLU A 56 -39.04 15.26 14.13
N THR A 57 -37.78 15.58 14.37
CA THR A 57 -36.75 15.62 13.30
C THR A 57 -35.60 14.70 13.62
N ILE A 58 -35.31 13.79 12.72
CA ILE A 58 -34.18 12.87 12.81
C ILE A 58 -33.11 13.38 11.82
N PRO A 59 -31.98 13.92 12.30
CA PRO A 59 -30.89 14.34 11.45
C PRO A 59 -30.12 13.13 10.92
N VAL A 60 -29.68 13.21 9.68
CA VAL A 60 -28.93 12.16 8.98
C VAL A 60 -27.68 12.76 8.36
N ASN A 61 -26.53 12.22 8.70
CA ASN A 61 -25.24 12.65 8.13
C ASN A 61 -25.09 12.11 6.71
N MET A 62 -24.77 13.00 5.76
CA MET A 62 -24.61 12.66 4.34
C MET A 62 -23.13 12.53 3.93
N ASN A 63 -22.20 12.79 4.87
CA ASN A 63 -20.77 12.70 4.59
C ASN A 63 -20.36 11.23 4.40
N THR A 64 -19.36 11.02 3.56
CA THR A 64 -18.74 9.72 3.37
C THR A 64 -17.91 9.35 4.59
N LEU A 65 -18.18 8.19 5.15
CA LEU A 65 -17.42 7.58 6.23
C LEU A 65 -16.39 6.60 5.63
N LYS A 66 -15.13 6.77 6.00
CA LYS A 66 -14.07 5.79 5.73
C LYS A 66 -14.00 4.80 6.90
N LEU A 67 -14.17 3.52 6.59
CA LEU A 67 -14.01 2.42 7.52
C LEU A 67 -12.84 1.53 7.07
N GLU A 68 -11.84 1.37 7.91
CA GLU A 68 -10.74 0.44 7.67
C GLU A 68 -10.99 -0.85 8.45
N VAL A 69 -11.02 -1.96 7.72
CA VAL A 69 -11.12 -3.31 8.27
C VAL A 69 -9.83 -4.04 7.96
N SER A 70 -9.13 -4.46 9.00
CA SER A 70 -7.92 -5.27 8.88
C SER A 70 -8.14 -6.62 9.55
N ARG A 71 -7.79 -7.68 8.85
CA ARG A 71 -7.79 -9.05 9.36
C ARG A 71 -6.44 -9.67 9.07
N ALA A 72 -5.69 -9.95 10.12
CA ALA A 72 -4.31 -10.42 10.04
C ALA A 72 -4.00 -11.43 11.15
N ALA A 73 -2.92 -12.15 11.01
CA ALA A 73 -2.42 -13.09 11.98
C ALA A 73 -3.45 -14.19 12.33
N ALA A 74 -3.86 -14.29 13.59
CA ALA A 74 -4.84 -15.28 14.05
C ALA A 74 -6.26 -15.05 13.47
N GLU A 75 -6.59 -13.80 13.15
CA GLU A 75 -7.89 -13.42 12.58
C GLU A 75 -7.88 -13.32 11.04
N SER A 76 -6.78 -13.72 10.40
CA SER A 76 -6.63 -13.74 8.95
C SER A 76 -7.76 -14.49 8.25
N LEU A 77 -8.02 -14.13 7.00
CA LEU A 77 -9.05 -14.78 6.20
C LEU A 77 -8.55 -16.13 5.69
N ILE A 78 -9.48 -17.08 5.54
CA ILE A 78 -9.18 -18.40 4.98
C ILE A 78 -9.75 -18.45 3.57
N THR A 79 -8.90 -18.80 2.62
CA THR A 79 -9.24 -18.94 1.21
C THR A 79 -9.87 -20.32 0.92
N ARG A 80 -10.35 -20.52 -0.32
CA ARG A 80 -10.90 -21.80 -0.78
C ARG A 80 -9.90 -22.96 -0.67
N ASP A 81 -8.64 -22.69 -0.92
CA ASP A 81 -7.50 -23.62 -0.83
C ASP A 81 -6.89 -23.71 0.57
N ARG A 82 -7.64 -23.32 1.60
CA ARG A 82 -7.24 -23.38 3.02
C ARG A 82 -6.01 -22.57 3.38
N MET A 83 -5.61 -21.64 2.53
CA MET A 83 -4.52 -20.72 2.83
C MET A 83 -5.04 -19.56 3.68
N ARG A 84 -4.18 -19.05 4.56
CA ARG A 84 -4.46 -17.86 5.37
C ARG A 84 -3.88 -16.62 4.71
N VAL A 85 -4.69 -15.55 4.67
CA VAL A 85 -4.32 -14.27 4.06
C VAL A 85 -4.62 -13.11 5.00
N ASP A 86 -3.66 -12.24 5.13
CA ASP A 86 -3.76 -10.97 5.83
C ASP A 86 -4.26 -9.90 4.86
N VAL A 87 -5.39 -9.31 5.21
CA VAL A 87 -6.08 -8.34 4.34
C VAL A 87 -6.38 -7.07 5.10
N ALA A 88 -6.10 -5.92 4.51
CA ALA A 88 -6.60 -4.64 4.97
C ALA A 88 -7.36 -3.96 3.84
N VAL A 89 -8.60 -3.59 4.13
CA VAL A 89 -9.55 -3.01 3.18
C VAL A 89 -10.14 -1.73 3.76
N ALA A 90 -10.14 -0.66 2.96
CA ALA A 90 -10.83 0.57 3.28
C ALA A 90 -12.17 0.62 2.51
N PHE A 91 -13.25 0.75 3.24
CA PHE A 91 -14.60 0.90 2.72
C PHE A 91 -15.03 2.36 2.86
N PHE A 92 -15.54 2.93 1.79
CA PHE A 92 -16.11 4.27 1.78
C PHE A 92 -17.62 4.14 1.63
N LEU A 93 -18.32 4.49 2.67
CA LEU A 93 -19.78 4.36 2.73
C LEU A 93 -20.44 5.69 3.10
N ARG A 94 -21.64 5.90 2.61
CA ARG A 94 -22.48 7.06 2.93
C ARG A 94 -23.94 6.66 2.97
N VAL A 95 -24.78 7.55 3.49
CA VAL A 95 -26.24 7.40 3.33
C VAL A 95 -26.60 7.61 1.87
N LYS A 96 -27.41 6.72 1.30
CA LYS A 96 -27.86 6.82 -0.09
C LYS A 96 -28.59 8.15 -0.31
N PRO A 97 -28.13 9.01 -1.26
CA PRO A 97 -28.68 10.34 -1.46
C PRO A 97 -30.02 10.30 -2.22
N SER A 98 -30.96 9.58 -1.66
CA SER A 98 -32.34 9.47 -2.15
C SER A 98 -33.32 9.64 -0.99
N ALA A 99 -34.52 10.08 -1.27
CA ALA A 99 -35.56 10.22 -0.24
C ALA A 99 -35.82 8.91 0.49
N GLU A 100 -35.83 7.80 -0.24
CA GLU A 100 -35.99 6.46 0.32
C GLU A 100 -34.81 6.06 1.20
N GLY A 101 -33.56 6.25 0.71
CA GLY A 101 -32.33 5.92 1.47
C GLY A 101 -32.24 6.70 2.78
N ILE A 102 -32.48 8.01 2.74
CA ILE A 102 -32.46 8.87 3.93
C ILE A 102 -33.57 8.49 4.91
N SER A 103 -34.78 8.18 4.38
CA SER A 103 -35.88 7.71 5.21
C SER A 103 -35.55 6.40 5.91
N THR A 104 -35.00 5.42 5.17
CA THR A 104 -34.58 4.14 5.71
C THR A 104 -33.46 4.31 6.74
N ALA A 105 -32.45 5.11 6.43
CA ALA A 105 -31.36 5.39 7.36
C ALA A 105 -31.84 6.06 8.65
N ALA A 106 -32.77 7.00 8.55
CA ALA A 106 -33.39 7.63 9.73
C ALA A 106 -34.16 6.63 10.61
N GLN A 107 -34.84 5.67 10.00
CA GLN A 107 -35.62 4.65 10.71
C GLN A 107 -34.76 3.57 11.35
N THR A 108 -33.73 3.10 10.62
CA THR A 108 -32.91 1.96 11.04
C THR A 108 -31.70 2.37 11.90
N LEU A 109 -31.09 3.51 11.58
CA LEU A 109 -29.87 4.00 12.21
C LEU A 109 -30.15 5.19 13.14
N GLY A 110 -31.12 6.03 12.80
CA GLY A 110 -31.47 7.22 13.57
C GLY A 110 -30.26 8.15 13.74
N GLN A 111 -30.03 8.56 14.98
CA GLN A 111 -28.92 9.46 15.32
C GLN A 111 -27.53 8.83 15.23
N ARG A 112 -27.40 7.49 15.09
CA ARG A 112 -26.12 6.80 14.92
C ARG A 112 -25.38 7.21 13.65
N THR A 113 -26.11 7.75 12.66
CA THR A 113 -25.47 8.33 11.46
C THR A 113 -24.60 9.53 11.77
N LEU A 114 -24.82 10.22 12.91
CA LEU A 114 -24.04 11.36 13.35
C LEU A 114 -22.76 10.98 14.06
N THR A 115 -22.70 9.76 14.61
CA THR A 115 -21.54 9.25 15.36
C THR A 115 -20.85 8.19 14.52
N PRO A 116 -19.65 8.49 13.94
CA PRO A 116 -18.94 7.55 13.10
C PRO A 116 -18.62 6.21 13.77
N GLU A 117 -18.34 6.23 15.07
CA GLU A 117 -18.00 5.04 15.86
C GLU A 117 -19.20 4.09 16.02
N ASP A 118 -20.39 4.64 16.26
CA ASP A 118 -21.61 3.84 16.40
C ASP A 118 -22.00 3.21 15.06
N LEU A 119 -21.84 3.97 13.97
CA LEU A 119 -22.08 3.46 12.63
C LEU A 119 -21.06 2.39 12.27
N ARG A 120 -19.78 2.62 12.60
CA ARG A 120 -18.70 1.67 12.41
C ARG A 120 -18.99 0.35 13.11
N SER A 121 -19.32 0.37 14.40
CA SER A 121 -19.60 -0.82 15.19
C SER A 121 -20.76 -1.66 14.62
N LEU A 122 -21.74 -1.00 13.99
CA LEU A 122 -22.89 -1.67 13.40
C LEU A 122 -22.56 -2.39 12.08
N VAL A 123 -21.66 -1.82 11.28
CA VAL A 123 -21.38 -2.32 9.91
C VAL A 123 -20.11 -3.14 9.81
N GLU A 124 -19.18 -3.02 10.78
CA GLU A 124 -17.87 -3.68 10.73
C GLU A 124 -18.00 -5.20 10.59
N ASP A 125 -18.86 -5.83 11.40
CA ASP A 125 -19.08 -7.29 11.35
C ASP A 125 -19.59 -7.74 9.98
N LYS A 126 -20.46 -6.96 9.34
CA LYS A 126 -20.98 -7.25 7.99
C LYS A 126 -19.87 -7.22 6.94
N PHE A 127 -18.96 -6.26 7.05
CA PHE A 127 -17.79 -6.19 6.16
C PHE A 127 -16.85 -7.37 6.38
N VAL A 128 -16.61 -7.74 7.64
CA VAL A 128 -15.80 -8.92 7.97
C VAL A 128 -16.41 -10.20 7.40
N ASP A 129 -17.70 -10.37 7.53
CA ASP A 129 -18.40 -11.54 6.99
C ASP A 129 -18.36 -11.58 5.46
N ALA A 130 -18.54 -10.44 4.80
CA ALA A 130 -18.42 -10.33 3.35
C ALA A 130 -16.99 -10.64 2.86
N LEU A 131 -15.97 -10.15 3.58
CA LEU A 131 -14.57 -10.47 3.30
C LEU A 131 -14.32 -11.97 3.43
N ARG A 132 -14.77 -12.60 4.53
CA ARG A 132 -14.67 -14.04 4.76
C ARG A 132 -15.38 -14.86 3.68
N ALA A 133 -16.62 -14.50 3.38
CA ALA A 133 -17.43 -15.20 2.39
C ALA A 133 -16.81 -15.12 0.97
N THR A 134 -16.25 -13.98 0.61
CA THR A 134 -15.61 -13.78 -0.68
C THR A 134 -14.26 -14.50 -0.74
N ALA A 135 -13.43 -14.40 0.30
CA ALA A 135 -12.15 -15.10 0.39
C ALA A 135 -12.33 -16.63 0.31
N ALA A 136 -13.34 -17.16 0.99
CA ALA A 136 -13.63 -18.60 0.97
C ALA A 136 -14.04 -19.15 -0.41
N ARG A 137 -14.41 -18.29 -1.36
CA ARG A 137 -14.75 -18.68 -2.75
C ARG A 137 -13.56 -18.64 -3.70
N MET A 138 -12.48 -17.99 -3.33
CA MET A 138 -11.31 -17.74 -4.18
C MET A 138 -10.09 -18.45 -3.63
N SER A 139 -9.23 -18.97 -4.52
CA SER A 139 -7.92 -19.49 -4.13
C SER A 139 -6.95 -18.34 -3.83
N MET A 140 -5.84 -18.63 -3.16
CA MET A 140 -4.77 -17.66 -2.93
C MET A 140 -4.25 -17.05 -4.23
N GLN A 141 -4.14 -17.87 -5.27
CA GLN A 141 -3.70 -17.44 -6.59
C GLN A 141 -4.74 -16.55 -7.26
N ASP A 142 -6.04 -16.93 -7.24
CA ASP A 142 -7.12 -16.08 -7.77
C ASP A 142 -7.14 -14.71 -7.11
N LEU A 143 -6.92 -14.66 -5.78
CA LEU A 143 -6.87 -13.41 -5.02
C LEU A 143 -5.69 -12.53 -5.41
N GLN A 144 -4.57 -13.13 -5.78
CA GLN A 144 -3.37 -12.41 -6.21
C GLN A 144 -3.51 -11.89 -7.65
N ASP A 145 -4.02 -12.72 -8.55
CA ASP A 145 -4.10 -12.45 -9.99
C ASP A 145 -5.31 -11.59 -10.35
N ALA A 146 -6.43 -11.77 -9.63
CA ALA A 146 -7.71 -11.13 -9.91
C ALA A 146 -8.26 -10.35 -8.69
N ARG A 147 -7.47 -9.43 -8.15
CA ARG A 147 -7.84 -8.61 -6.99
C ARG A 147 -9.14 -7.83 -7.18
N GLU A 148 -9.40 -7.38 -8.41
CA GLU A 148 -10.62 -6.66 -8.77
C GLU A 148 -11.87 -7.53 -8.56
N ASN A 149 -11.79 -8.82 -8.89
CA ASN A 149 -12.89 -9.76 -8.68
C ASN A 149 -13.18 -9.96 -7.19
N PHE A 150 -12.15 -9.96 -6.35
CA PHE A 150 -12.34 -10.00 -4.90
C PHE A 150 -13.05 -8.74 -4.40
N VAL A 151 -12.57 -7.57 -4.78
CA VAL A 151 -13.19 -6.28 -4.42
C VAL A 151 -14.65 -6.24 -4.90
N GLN A 152 -14.91 -6.63 -6.13
CA GLN A 152 -16.26 -6.67 -6.70
C GLN A 152 -17.16 -7.68 -5.97
N GLY A 153 -16.62 -8.85 -5.61
CA GLY A 153 -17.34 -9.86 -4.83
C GLY A 153 -17.73 -9.35 -3.44
N VAL A 154 -16.83 -8.65 -2.77
CA VAL A 154 -17.10 -8.01 -1.48
C VAL A 154 -18.14 -6.91 -1.64
N GLN A 155 -17.98 -6.03 -2.63
CA GLN A 155 -18.95 -4.96 -2.92
C GLN A 155 -20.36 -5.51 -3.12
N ASN A 156 -20.51 -6.53 -3.95
CA ASN A 156 -21.81 -7.13 -4.25
C ASN A 156 -22.44 -7.76 -3.00
N THR A 157 -21.64 -8.42 -2.17
CA THR A 157 -22.13 -9.06 -0.93
C THR A 157 -22.59 -8.03 0.09
N VAL A 158 -21.87 -6.94 0.24
CA VAL A 158 -22.17 -5.90 1.24
C VAL A 158 -23.27 -4.96 0.78
N ALA A 159 -23.36 -4.69 -0.52
CA ALA A 159 -24.30 -3.69 -1.08
C ALA A 159 -25.76 -3.96 -0.70
N GLU A 160 -26.19 -5.22 -0.71
CA GLU A 160 -27.54 -5.60 -0.33
C GLU A 160 -27.82 -5.31 1.15
N ASP A 161 -26.88 -5.65 2.03
CA ASP A 161 -27.06 -5.45 3.47
C ASP A 161 -26.98 -3.98 3.89
N LEU A 162 -26.14 -3.19 3.21
CA LEU A 162 -26.09 -1.75 3.42
C LEU A 162 -27.37 -1.06 2.95
N SER A 163 -27.92 -1.50 1.82
CA SER A 163 -29.14 -0.92 1.25
C SER A 163 -30.35 -1.08 2.18
N LYS A 164 -30.44 -2.19 2.94
CA LYS A 164 -31.47 -2.43 3.97
C LYS A 164 -31.43 -1.38 5.09
N ASN A 165 -30.28 -0.76 5.32
CA ASN A 165 -30.09 0.30 6.29
C ASN A 165 -30.08 1.71 5.67
N GLY A 166 -30.38 1.85 4.38
CA GLY A 166 -30.35 3.12 3.67
C GLY A 166 -28.93 3.64 3.40
N LEU A 167 -27.93 2.77 3.52
CA LEU A 167 -26.54 3.07 3.22
C LEU A 167 -26.19 2.61 1.81
N GLU A 168 -25.21 3.26 1.19
CA GLU A 168 -24.58 2.82 -0.05
C GLU A 168 -23.07 2.78 0.10
N LEU A 169 -22.47 1.83 -0.59
CA LEU A 169 -21.01 1.72 -0.69
C LEU A 169 -20.54 2.54 -1.89
N GLU A 170 -19.75 3.57 -1.62
CA GLU A 170 -19.22 4.46 -2.66
C GLU A 170 -18.03 3.82 -3.37
N SER A 171 -17.08 3.28 -2.59
CA SER A 171 -15.92 2.59 -3.12
C SER A 171 -15.30 1.64 -2.08
N VAL A 172 -14.53 0.69 -2.57
CA VAL A 172 -13.72 -0.23 -1.75
C VAL A 172 -12.29 -0.18 -2.26
N SER A 173 -11.35 -0.03 -1.35
CA SER A 173 -9.92 -0.02 -1.66
C SER A 173 -9.22 -1.11 -0.87
N LEU A 174 -8.59 -2.05 -1.57
CA LEU A 174 -7.73 -3.07 -0.98
C LEU A 174 -6.36 -2.44 -0.70
N THR A 175 -6.09 -2.15 0.57
CA THR A 175 -4.88 -1.43 1.01
C THR A 175 -3.69 -2.36 1.13
N SER A 176 -3.89 -3.56 1.69
CA SER A 176 -2.85 -4.58 1.77
C SER A 176 -3.43 -5.97 1.57
N PHE A 177 -2.60 -6.83 0.99
CA PHE A 177 -2.92 -8.23 0.78
C PHE A 177 -1.62 -9.03 0.83
N ASN A 178 -1.47 -9.87 1.85
CA ASN A 178 -0.28 -10.67 2.05
C ASN A 178 -0.65 -12.07 2.54
N GLN A 179 0.23 -13.03 2.28
CA GLN A 179 0.11 -14.35 2.88
C GLN A 179 0.44 -14.26 4.38
N THR A 180 -0.41 -14.85 5.21
CA THR A 180 -0.19 -14.92 6.65
C THR A 180 1.06 -15.75 6.97
N ALA A 181 1.86 -15.29 7.93
CA ALA A 181 3.06 -15.99 8.37
C ALA A 181 2.71 -17.37 8.97
N ARG A 182 3.57 -18.36 8.73
CA ARG A 182 3.37 -19.77 9.17
C ARG A 182 3.11 -19.92 10.66
N VAL A 183 3.65 -19.04 11.48
CA VAL A 183 3.50 -19.05 12.94
C VAL A 183 2.05 -18.89 13.40
N HIS A 184 1.19 -18.32 12.57
CA HIS A 184 -0.23 -18.11 12.89
C HIS A 184 -1.16 -19.24 12.44
N PHE A 185 -0.61 -20.27 11.80
CA PHE A 185 -1.36 -21.49 11.49
C PHE A 185 -1.33 -22.39 12.73
N ASN A 186 -2.50 -22.86 13.14
CA ASN A 186 -2.61 -23.82 14.23
C ASN A 186 -2.51 -25.26 13.68
N PRO A 187 -1.43 -26.00 13.97
CA PRO A 187 -1.25 -27.36 13.46
C PRO A 187 -2.29 -28.35 13.99
N ASP A 188 -2.93 -28.06 15.13
CA ASP A 188 -3.96 -28.90 15.72
C ASP A 188 -5.35 -28.66 15.13
N ASN A 189 -5.51 -27.65 14.29
CA ASN A 189 -6.74 -27.37 13.56
C ASN A 189 -6.65 -28.01 12.17
N ALA A 190 -7.62 -28.86 11.83
CA ALA A 190 -7.64 -29.59 10.56
C ALA A 190 -7.54 -28.68 9.33
N PHE A 191 -8.19 -27.53 9.34
CA PHE A 191 -8.15 -26.58 8.22
C PHE A 191 -6.79 -25.91 8.08
N ASP A 192 -6.20 -25.51 9.20
CA ASP A 192 -4.87 -24.89 9.19
C ASP A 192 -3.78 -25.90 8.88
N ALA A 193 -3.92 -27.16 9.33
CA ALA A 193 -2.99 -28.24 9.01
C ALA A 193 -2.98 -28.56 7.50
N GLU A 194 -4.15 -28.54 6.84
CA GLU A 194 -4.26 -28.68 5.39
C GLU A 194 -3.56 -27.52 4.66
N GLY A 195 -3.84 -26.28 5.05
CA GLY A 195 -3.19 -25.08 4.49
C GLY A 195 -1.69 -25.07 4.72
N LEU A 196 -1.24 -25.48 5.91
CA LEU A 196 0.18 -25.59 6.23
C LEU A 196 0.90 -26.65 5.38
N THR A 197 0.21 -27.77 5.10
CA THR A 197 0.72 -28.83 4.22
C THR A 197 0.88 -28.32 2.80
N LEU A 198 -0.15 -27.68 2.25
CA LEU A 198 -0.10 -27.06 0.93
C LEU A 198 0.99 -25.99 0.81
N LEU A 199 1.07 -25.10 1.81
CA LEU A 199 2.10 -24.08 1.86
C LEU A 199 3.50 -24.69 1.88
N THR A 200 3.70 -25.73 2.67
CA THR A 200 4.99 -26.44 2.76
C THR A 200 5.33 -27.10 1.44
N GLN A 201 4.39 -27.80 0.83
CA GLN A 201 4.59 -28.45 -0.47
C GLN A 201 4.97 -27.44 -1.56
N GLU A 202 4.21 -26.33 -1.65
CA GLU A 202 4.46 -25.28 -2.65
C GLU A 202 5.81 -24.58 -2.42
N THR A 203 6.12 -24.29 -1.17
CA THR A 203 7.41 -23.67 -0.82
C THR A 203 8.58 -24.58 -1.14
N GLU A 204 8.49 -25.88 -0.80
CA GLU A 204 9.55 -26.85 -1.10
C GLU A 204 9.65 -27.13 -2.60
N ARG A 205 8.53 -27.16 -3.33
CA ARG A 205 8.54 -27.24 -4.79
C ARG A 205 9.28 -26.06 -5.41
N ARG A 206 8.93 -24.84 -5.04
CA ARG A 206 9.59 -23.62 -5.52
C ARG A 206 11.06 -23.55 -5.13
N ARG A 207 11.40 -24.10 -3.97
CA ARG A 207 12.79 -24.18 -3.52
C ARG A 207 13.58 -25.17 -4.37
N ARG A 208 13.00 -26.35 -4.71
CA ARG A 208 13.62 -27.31 -5.61
C ARG A 208 13.81 -26.74 -7.01
N GLU A 209 12.77 -26.16 -7.60
CA GLU A 209 12.83 -25.50 -8.90
C GLU A 209 13.94 -24.44 -8.95
N ARG A 210 14.04 -23.62 -7.91
CA ARG A 210 15.09 -22.61 -7.81
C ARG A 210 16.49 -23.25 -7.70
N ASN A 211 16.66 -24.24 -6.86
CA ASN A 211 17.93 -24.94 -6.71
C ASN A 211 18.34 -25.63 -8.01
N GLU A 212 17.39 -26.22 -8.74
CA GLU A 212 17.63 -26.84 -10.05
C GLU A 212 18.09 -25.79 -11.07
N VAL A 213 17.40 -24.66 -11.17
CA VAL A 213 17.81 -23.54 -12.02
C VAL A 213 19.19 -23.00 -11.62
N GLU A 214 19.48 -22.86 -10.32
CA GLU A 214 20.79 -22.42 -9.84
C GLU A 214 21.89 -23.41 -10.22
N GLN A 215 21.64 -24.71 -10.08
CA GLN A 215 22.60 -25.74 -10.49
C GLN A 215 22.81 -25.78 -12.00
N ASP A 216 21.73 -25.68 -12.79
CA ASP A 216 21.84 -25.64 -14.25
C ASP A 216 22.62 -24.42 -14.74
N VAL A 217 22.38 -23.25 -14.14
CA VAL A 217 23.14 -22.03 -14.42
C VAL A 217 24.61 -22.20 -14.04
N GLU A 218 24.89 -22.81 -12.88
CA GLU A 218 26.27 -23.04 -12.44
C GLU A 218 27.00 -24.01 -13.37
N VAL A 219 26.33 -25.10 -13.79
CA VAL A 219 26.88 -26.06 -14.78
C VAL A 219 27.14 -25.36 -16.10
N ALA A 220 26.19 -24.57 -16.61
CA ALA A 220 26.34 -23.83 -17.85
C ALA A 220 27.51 -22.81 -17.80
N ILE A 221 27.71 -22.15 -16.67
CA ILE A 221 28.85 -21.26 -16.45
C ILE A 221 30.16 -22.05 -16.47
N ARG A 222 30.23 -23.20 -15.76
CA ARG A 222 31.42 -24.03 -15.73
C ARG A 222 31.76 -24.59 -17.11
N GLU A 223 30.76 -25.03 -17.90
CA GLU A 223 30.96 -25.46 -19.27
C GLU A 223 31.52 -24.36 -20.17
N LYS A 224 30.90 -23.18 -20.12
CA LYS A 224 31.41 -22.02 -20.89
C LYS A 224 32.82 -21.63 -20.49
N ASN A 225 33.13 -21.67 -19.20
CA ASN A 225 34.48 -21.36 -18.72
C ASN A 225 35.50 -22.43 -19.18
N ARG A 226 35.13 -23.71 -19.17
CA ARG A 226 35.97 -24.79 -19.69
C ARG A 226 36.20 -24.64 -21.20
N ASP A 227 35.11 -24.35 -21.95
CA ASP A 227 35.22 -24.15 -23.40
C ASP A 227 36.04 -22.91 -23.77
N ALA A 228 35.91 -21.86 -22.99
CA ALA A 228 36.75 -20.66 -23.15
C ALA A 228 38.22 -20.96 -22.85
N LEU A 229 38.48 -21.75 -21.81
CA LEU A 229 39.83 -22.17 -21.45
C LEU A 229 40.45 -23.09 -22.52
N SER A 230 39.66 -24.08 -23.03
CA SER A 230 40.15 -24.97 -24.11
C SER A 230 40.46 -24.17 -25.40
N ARG A 231 39.58 -23.25 -25.80
CA ARG A 231 39.83 -22.36 -26.95
C ARG A 231 41.06 -21.49 -26.75
N ARG A 232 41.24 -20.99 -25.54
CA ARG A 232 42.44 -20.18 -25.22
C ARG A 232 43.72 -21.02 -25.33
N LEU A 233 43.70 -22.25 -24.82
CA LEU A 233 44.83 -23.19 -24.93
C LEU A 233 45.08 -23.61 -26.37
N GLU A 234 44.04 -23.82 -27.18
CA GLU A 234 44.19 -24.11 -28.61
C GLU A 234 44.81 -22.90 -29.35
N ILE A 235 44.39 -21.71 -29.07
CA ILE A 235 44.96 -20.49 -29.64
C ILE A 235 46.43 -20.32 -29.22
N GLU A 236 46.74 -20.52 -27.92
CA GLU A 236 48.13 -20.48 -27.43
C GLU A 236 49.01 -21.57 -28.07
N GLN A 237 48.45 -22.79 -28.27
CA GLN A 237 49.19 -23.87 -28.98
C GLN A 237 49.39 -23.51 -30.46
N GLN A 238 48.38 -22.99 -31.14
CA GLN A 238 48.50 -22.57 -32.54
C GLN A 238 49.51 -21.44 -32.71
N GLU A 239 49.49 -20.44 -31.79
CA GLU A 239 50.44 -19.36 -31.78
C GLU A 239 51.85 -19.85 -31.49
N ALA A 240 52.01 -20.77 -30.53
CA ALA A 240 53.31 -21.39 -30.26
C ALA A 240 53.82 -22.22 -31.46
N PHE A 241 52.90 -23.01 -32.12
CA PHE A 241 53.26 -23.79 -33.31
C PHE A 241 53.60 -22.90 -34.51
N MET A 242 52.80 -21.87 -34.76
CA MET A 242 53.09 -20.85 -35.79
C MET A 242 54.41 -20.10 -35.52
N THR A 243 54.67 -19.80 -34.26
CA THR A 243 55.92 -19.17 -33.85
C THR A 243 57.11 -20.08 -34.09
N LEU A 244 57.01 -21.40 -33.77
CA LEU A 244 58.02 -22.39 -34.04
C LEU A 244 58.25 -22.60 -35.54
N GLU A 245 57.19 -22.72 -36.33
CA GLU A 245 57.26 -22.85 -37.78
C GLU A 245 57.86 -21.62 -38.43
N GLN A 246 57.47 -20.43 -37.97
CA GLN A 246 58.04 -19.16 -38.42
C GLN A 246 59.54 -19.04 -38.02
N GLN A 247 59.90 -19.48 -36.81
CA GLN A 247 61.26 -19.55 -36.39
C GLN A 247 62.13 -20.51 -37.26
N GLN A 248 61.54 -21.66 -37.59
CA GLN A 248 62.21 -22.60 -38.52
C GLN A 248 62.39 -22.04 -39.95
N ARG A 249 61.33 -21.41 -40.48
CA ARG A 249 61.32 -20.74 -41.79
C ARG A 249 62.36 -19.56 -41.81
N VAL A 250 62.40 -18.78 -40.71
CA VAL A 250 63.36 -17.72 -40.57
C VAL A 250 64.77 -18.30 -40.49
N LYS A 251 64.99 -19.34 -39.68
CA LYS A 251 66.33 -19.99 -39.59
C LYS A 251 66.80 -20.58 -40.92
N THR A 252 65.88 -21.14 -41.72
CA THR A 252 66.20 -21.69 -43.03
C THR A 252 66.57 -20.57 -44.05
N ARG A 253 65.81 -19.46 -44.01
CA ARG A 253 66.02 -18.29 -44.88
C ARG A 253 67.27 -17.46 -44.49
N THR A 254 67.54 -17.36 -43.18
CA THR A 254 68.74 -16.64 -42.70
C THR A 254 70.04 -17.40 -42.99
N ALA A 255 69.95 -18.73 -43.18
CA ALA A 255 71.08 -19.51 -43.65
C ALA A 255 71.42 -19.18 -45.13
N GLU A 256 70.45 -18.69 -45.93
CA GLU A 256 70.62 -18.41 -47.36
C GLU A 256 70.95 -16.92 -47.70
N GLN A 257 70.62 -16.02 -46.77
CA GLN A 257 70.78 -14.58 -47.04
C GLN A 257 71.43 -13.85 -45.84
N SER A 258 72.74 -14.08 -45.70
CA SER A 258 73.58 -13.47 -44.65
C SER A 258 73.82 -12.00 -44.82
N ALA A 259 73.43 -11.09 -44.12
CA ALA A 259 73.92 -9.72 -43.84
C ALA A 259 72.98 -8.54 -44.25
N SER A 260 72.24 -8.61 -45.33
CA SER A 260 71.39 -7.46 -45.76
C SER A 260 69.91 -7.55 -45.17
N ILE A 261 69.48 -8.74 -44.75
CA ILE A 261 68.14 -8.98 -44.24
C ILE A 261 68.03 -8.72 -42.75
N ALA A 262 69.12 -8.84 -42.00
CA ALA A 262 69.14 -8.65 -40.55
C ALA A 262 68.74 -7.21 -40.10
N ALA A 263 69.06 -6.20 -40.90
CA ALA A 263 68.64 -4.81 -40.59
C ALA A 263 67.13 -4.60 -40.82
N ILE A 264 66.59 -5.14 -41.95
CA ILE A 264 65.20 -5.02 -42.31
C ILE A 264 64.31 -5.91 -41.38
N GLU A 265 64.85 -7.10 -40.99
CA GLU A 265 64.16 -7.98 -40.04
C GLU A 265 64.12 -7.42 -38.61
N ALA A 266 65.19 -6.71 -38.19
CA ALA A 266 65.24 -6.05 -36.89
C ALA A 266 64.17 -4.92 -36.77
N GLU A 267 64.01 -4.19 -37.86
CA GLU A 267 62.98 -3.12 -37.93
C GLU A 267 61.57 -3.68 -37.97
N ARG A 268 61.37 -4.73 -38.79
CA ARG A 268 60.05 -5.39 -38.85
C ARG A 268 59.67 -6.08 -37.53
N ARG A 269 60.62 -6.66 -36.80
CA ARG A 269 60.36 -7.22 -35.47
C ARG A 269 59.95 -6.14 -34.45
N ARG A 270 60.59 -4.96 -34.51
CA ARG A 270 60.20 -3.83 -33.64
C ARG A 270 58.82 -3.29 -33.94
N GLU A 271 58.41 -3.24 -35.22
CA GLU A 271 57.08 -2.81 -35.62
C GLU A 271 56.00 -3.83 -35.23
N ALA A 272 56.28 -5.14 -35.40
CA ALA A 272 55.34 -6.19 -35.02
C ALA A 272 55.13 -6.27 -33.49
N GLU A 273 56.19 -6.06 -32.73
CA GLU A 273 56.13 -6.08 -31.27
C GLU A 273 55.46 -4.81 -30.70
N SER A 274 55.72 -3.65 -31.33
CA SER A 274 55.04 -2.41 -30.97
C SER A 274 53.55 -2.47 -31.33
N ALA A 275 53.18 -3.10 -32.47
CA ALA A 275 51.78 -3.34 -32.85
C ALA A 275 51.10 -4.33 -31.94
N ARG A 276 51.82 -5.38 -31.49
CA ARG A 276 51.32 -6.38 -30.54
C ARG A 276 51.06 -5.77 -29.16
N ILE A 277 52.02 -4.98 -28.65
CA ILE A 277 51.88 -4.27 -27.37
C ILE A 277 50.70 -3.27 -27.43
N LEU A 278 50.51 -2.60 -28.56
CA LEU A 278 49.35 -1.72 -28.76
C LEU A 278 48.04 -2.47 -28.84
N ALA A 279 48.04 -3.68 -29.44
CA ALA A 279 46.83 -4.53 -29.51
C ALA A 279 46.49 -5.14 -28.14
N GLU A 280 47.50 -5.62 -27.40
CA GLU A 280 47.32 -6.11 -26.02
C GLU A 280 46.83 -5.01 -25.07
N ARG A 281 47.40 -3.81 -25.16
CA ARG A 281 46.89 -2.66 -24.40
C ARG A 281 45.43 -2.33 -24.72
N LYS A 282 45.07 -2.37 -26.02
CA LYS A 282 43.65 -2.12 -26.39
C LYS A 282 42.70 -3.20 -25.89
N ILE A 283 43.14 -4.46 -25.85
CA ILE A 283 42.34 -5.55 -25.31
C ILE A 283 42.22 -5.41 -23.78
N GLU A 284 43.35 -5.12 -23.13
CA GLU A 284 43.37 -4.92 -21.67
C GLU A 284 42.59 -3.67 -21.24
N GLU A 285 42.70 -2.58 -22.00
CA GLU A 285 41.87 -1.38 -21.79
C GLU A 285 40.35 -1.68 -21.98
N ALA A 286 40.00 -2.45 -23.02
CA ALA A 286 38.61 -2.82 -23.27
C ALA A 286 38.06 -3.80 -22.20
N GLU A 287 38.91 -4.69 -21.65
CA GLU A 287 38.51 -5.57 -20.54
C GLU A 287 38.34 -4.77 -19.23
N ILE A 288 39.26 -3.85 -18.96
CA ILE A 288 39.17 -2.96 -17.78
C ILE A 288 37.94 -2.07 -17.88
N GLU A 289 37.65 -1.50 -19.04
CA GLU A 289 36.47 -0.67 -19.27
C GLU A 289 35.19 -1.49 -19.08
N ARG A 290 35.18 -2.72 -19.59
CA ARG A 290 34.04 -3.65 -19.41
C ARG A 290 33.84 -4.03 -17.95
N GLN A 291 34.91 -4.31 -17.22
CA GLN A 291 34.85 -4.58 -15.79
C GLN A 291 34.40 -3.35 -14.98
N GLN A 292 34.87 -2.16 -15.36
CA GLN A 292 34.41 -0.92 -14.73
C GLN A 292 32.93 -0.66 -14.96
N ILE A 293 32.44 -0.87 -16.19
CA ILE A 293 31.02 -0.71 -16.51
C ILE A 293 30.15 -1.71 -15.70
N VAL A 294 30.58 -2.97 -15.59
CA VAL A 294 29.88 -3.97 -14.79
C VAL A 294 29.91 -3.58 -13.31
N ARG A 295 31.08 -3.16 -12.82
CA ARG A 295 31.25 -2.75 -11.41
C ARG A 295 30.47 -1.48 -11.09
N THR A 296 30.40 -0.52 -12.03
CA THR A 296 29.63 0.71 -11.86
C THR A 296 28.14 0.38 -11.80
N ARG A 297 27.66 -0.50 -12.69
CA ARG A 297 26.26 -0.96 -12.65
C ARG A 297 25.91 -1.72 -11.38
N GLN A 298 26.83 -2.53 -10.86
CA GLN A 298 26.64 -3.19 -9.57
C GLN A 298 26.59 -2.18 -8.43
N VAL A 299 27.52 -1.21 -8.42
CA VAL A 299 27.55 -0.16 -7.40
C VAL A 299 26.33 0.76 -7.50
N GLU A 300 25.85 1.04 -8.72
CA GLU A 300 24.62 1.81 -8.93
C GLU A 300 23.39 1.03 -8.43
N ALA A 301 23.32 -0.26 -8.73
CA ALA A 301 22.25 -1.12 -8.24
C ALA A 301 22.28 -1.25 -6.70
N GLU A 302 23.47 -1.43 -6.11
CA GLU A 302 23.65 -1.44 -4.65
C GLU A 302 23.30 -0.08 -4.02
N ARG A 303 23.68 1.02 -4.67
CA ARG A 303 23.27 2.37 -4.23
C ARG A 303 21.77 2.57 -4.31
N GLU A 304 21.14 2.11 -5.38
CA GLU A 304 19.70 2.23 -5.53
C GLU A 304 18.94 1.43 -4.46
N VAL A 305 19.46 0.24 -4.13
CA VAL A 305 18.92 -0.56 -3.02
C VAL A 305 19.17 0.15 -1.68
N ALA A 306 20.40 0.63 -1.46
CA ALA A 306 20.73 1.35 -0.21
C ALA A 306 19.94 2.66 -0.06
N ILE A 307 19.70 3.38 -1.15
CA ILE A 307 18.86 4.59 -1.13
C ILE A 307 17.43 4.21 -0.74
N ARG A 308 16.88 3.14 -1.33
CA ARG A 308 15.53 2.67 -0.97
C ARG A 308 15.43 2.21 0.49
N GLU A 309 16.48 1.53 0.99
CA GLU A 309 16.55 1.17 2.42
C GLU A 309 16.63 2.40 3.32
N ILE A 310 17.44 3.39 2.95
CA ILE A 310 17.55 4.66 3.70
C ILE A 310 16.22 5.43 3.64
N GLU A 311 15.59 5.50 2.48
CA GLU A 311 14.27 6.15 2.33
C GLU A 311 13.20 5.44 3.18
N GLN A 312 13.23 4.10 3.19
CA GLN A 312 12.32 3.31 4.03
C GLN A 312 12.61 3.52 5.52
N GLN A 313 13.90 3.54 5.91
CA GLN A 313 14.29 3.84 7.28
C GLN A 313 13.91 5.27 7.67
N GLN A 314 14.15 6.25 6.79
CA GLN A 314 13.73 7.64 7.03
C GLN A 314 12.21 7.76 7.13
N ALA A 315 11.46 7.07 6.27
CA ALA A 315 10.01 7.06 6.35
C ALA A 315 9.49 6.46 7.67
N THR A 316 10.14 5.37 8.15
CA THR A 316 9.80 4.78 9.44
C THR A 316 10.24 5.66 10.63
N GLU A 317 11.39 6.32 10.51
CA GLU A 317 11.89 7.28 11.50
C GLU A 317 10.99 8.53 11.59
N ILE A 318 10.62 9.10 10.45
CA ILE A 318 9.68 10.23 10.38
C ILE A 318 8.32 9.83 10.98
N ALA A 319 7.84 8.62 10.66
CA ALA A 319 6.59 8.11 11.23
C ALA A 319 6.70 7.89 12.75
N SER A 320 7.87 7.44 13.24
CA SER A 320 8.11 7.27 14.67
C SER A 320 8.25 8.62 15.39
N GLN A 321 8.94 9.58 14.78
CA GLN A 321 9.07 10.95 15.29
C GLN A 321 7.73 11.67 15.29
N ALA A 322 6.94 11.50 14.23
CA ALA A 322 5.58 12.08 14.18
C ALA A 322 4.68 11.53 15.30
N ARG A 323 4.81 10.22 15.60
CA ARG A 323 4.11 9.60 16.74
C ARG A 323 4.63 10.13 18.09
N ALA A 324 5.94 10.30 18.21
CA ALA A 324 6.55 10.82 19.43
C ALA A 324 6.13 12.29 19.66
N ILE A 325 6.09 13.10 18.61
CA ILE A 325 5.61 14.48 18.66
C ILE A 325 4.12 14.54 19.03
N ALA A 326 3.31 13.66 18.44
CA ALA A 326 1.88 13.59 18.76
C ALA A 326 1.63 13.15 20.22
N VAL A 327 2.46 12.23 20.74
CA VAL A 327 2.41 11.82 22.16
C VAL A 327 2.89 12.94 23.08
N ALA A 328 3.98 13.63 22.70
CA ALA A 328 4.50 14.77 23.46
C ALA A 328 3.50 15.93 23.48
N ALA A 329 2.88 16.26 22.35
CA ALA A 329 1.84 17.29 22.29
C ALA A 329 0.63 16.94 23.16
N LYS A 330 0.24 15.65 23.18
CA LYS A 330 -0.85 15.19 24.03
C LYS A 330 -0.51 15.22 25.52
N SER A 331 0.77 14.96 25.85
CA SER A 331 1.25 15.03 27.25
C SER A 331 1.40 16.48 27.72
N GLU A 332 1.80 17.40 26.82
CA GLU A 332 1.82 18.83 27.13
C GLU A 332 0.40 19.41 27.33
N GLU A 333 -0.54 18.97 26.50
CA GLU A 333 -1.94 19.38 26.66
C GLU A 333 -2.55 18.86 27.97
N GLN A 334 -2.20 17.63 28.37
CA GLN A 334 -2.59 17.08 29.67
C GLN A 334 -1.92 17.81 30.83
N SER A 335 -0.62 18.11 30.72
CA SER A 335 0.10 18.83 31.78
C SER A 335 -0.37 20.29 31.90
N GLN A 336 -0.74 20.93 30.78
CA GLN A 336 -1.34 22.26 30.80
C GLN A 336 -2.77 22.25 31.38
N ALA A 337 -3.53 21.18 31.13
CA ALA A 337 -4.86 21.03 31.72
C ALA A 337 -4.76 20.78 33.23
N GLU A 338 -3.81 19.98 33.67
CA GLU A 338 -3.54 19.79 35.13
C GLU A 338 -3.01 21.05 35.80
N ALA A 339 -2.13 21.81 35.12
CA ALA A 339 -1.64 23.08 35.63
C ALA A 339 -2.75 24.14 35.71
N ARG A 340 -3.72 24.13 34.79
CA ARG A 340 -4.89 25.01 34.88
C ARG A 340 -5.86 24.59 35.98
N ALA A 341 -6.05 23.25 36.14
CA ALA A 341 -6.88 22.70 37.21
C ALA A 341 -6.26 23.00 38.60
N SER A 342 -4.93 22.89 38.73
CA SER A 342 -4.24 23.18 39.98
C SER A 342 -4.24 24.69 40.31
N LYS A 343 -4.15 25.56 39.26
CA LYS A 343 -4.32 27.01 39.45
C LYS A 343 -5.74 27.40 39.90
N ALA A 344 -6.75 26.80 39.27
CA ALA A 344 -8.14 27.01 39.66
C ALA A 344 -8.43 26.54 41.10
N LEU A 345 -7.80 25.43 41.51
CA LEU A 345 -7.88 24.92 42.88
C LEU A 345 -7.15 25.85 43.89
N ALA A 346 -5.99 26.38 43.48
CA ALA A 346 -5.26 27.35 44.33
C ALA A 346 -6.02 28.67 44.50
N GLU A 347 -6.66 29.15 43.44
CA GLU A 347 -7.50 30.35 43.51
C GLU A 347 -8.78 30.15 44.35
N ALA A 348 -9.36 28.92 44.25
CA ALA A 348 -10.52 28.58 45.07
C ALA A 348 -10.17 28.43 46.57
N VAL A 349 -8.96 27.97 46.89
CA VAL A 349 -8.48 27.88 48.28
C VAL A 349 -8.14 29.25 48.86
N GLN A 350 -7.58 30.16 48.02
CA GLN A 350 -7.34 31.53 48.44
C GLN A 350 -8.63 32.33 48.69
N ALA A 351 -9.66 32.08 47.90
CA ALA A 351 -10.96 32.70 48.09
C ALA A 351 -11.72 32.21 49.35
N GLN A 352 -11.29 31.10 49.95
CA GLN A 352 -11.84 30.58 51.23
C GLN A 352 -11.10 31.07 52.49
N GLN A 353 -9.94 31.74 52.32
CA GLN A 353 -9.17 32.28 53.45
C GLN A 353 -9.41 33.76 53.71
N ASP A 354 -10.17 34.45 52.86
CA ASP A 354 -10.48 35.88 53.00
C ASP A 354 -11.97 36.13 53.36
N VAL A 355 -12.60 35.17 54.09
CA VAL A 355 -13.93 35.42 54.73
C VAL A 355 -13.84 35.25 56.21
#